data_d8f60e085d18f699acded54d7a863763
#
_entry.id   d8f60e085d18f699acded54d7a863763
#
_cell.length_a   1.000
_cell.length_b   1.000
_cell.length_c   1.000
_cell.angle_alpha   90.00
_cell.angle_beta   90.00
_cell.angle_gamma   90.00
#
_symmetry.space_group_name_H-M   'P 1'
#
loop_
_entity.id
_entity.type
_entity.pdbx_description
1 polymer ?
#
loop_
_entity_poly.entity_id
_entity_poly.type
_entity_poly.pdbx_seq_one_letter_code
_entity_poly.pdbx_strand_id
1 'polypeptide(L)' 'MNTYQKNKQRIREQAIEWQADFPNHNYSWGEIAYFEDYFRKQGKRYGLLTEFRENCIC' A
#
# COMPACT_ATOMS: atom_id res chain seq x y z
N MET A 1 -6.57 -2.27 -22.76
CA MET A 1 -5.84 -2.53 -21.54
C MET A 1 -6.82 -2.56 -20.37
N ASN A 2 -6.62 -3.48 -19.47
CA ASN A 2 -7.55 -3.70 -18.36
C ASN A 2 -7.37 -2.64 -17.27
N THR A 3 -8.46 -1.93 -16.94
CA THR A 3 -8.45 -0.92 -15.88
C THR A 3 -8.03 -1.52 -14.53
N TYR A 4 -8.42 -2.76 -14.27
CA TYR A 4 -8.03 -3.46 -13.07
C TYR A 4 -6.50 -3.56 -12.94
N GLN A 5 -5.83 -3.92 -14.03
CA GLN A 5 -4.37 -4.05 -14.03
C GLN A 5 -3.69 -2.70 -13.82
N LYS A 6 -4.21 -1.64 -14.41
CA LYS A 6 -3.70 -0.28 -14.19
C LYS A 6 -3.81 0.14 -12.74
N ASN A 7 -4.97 -0.10 -12.15
CA ASN A 7 -5.20 0.27 -10.75
C ASN A 7 -4.34 -0.57 -9.81
N LYS A 8 -4.20 -1.85 -10.11
CA LYS A 8 -3.35 -2.75 -9.33
C LYS A 8 -1.90 -2.25 -9.31
N GLN A 9 -1.39 -1.86 -10.48
CA GLN A 9 -0.04 -1.35 -10.59
C GLN A 9 0.12 -0.04 -9.84
N ARG A 10 -0.88 0.84 -9.92
CA ARG A 10 -0.87 2.11 -9.20
C ARG A 10 -0.78 1.89 -7.70
N ILE A 11 -1.60 0.98 -7.16
CA ILE A 11 -1.61 0.72 -5.73
C ILE A 11 -0.27 0.12 -5.30
N ARG A 12 0.30 -0.76 -6.09
CA ARG A 12 1.63 -1.32 -5.81
C ARG A 12 2.68 -0.23 -5.73
N GLU A 13 2.69 0.68 -6.70
CA GLU A 13 3.64 1.77 -6.73
C GLU A 13 3.46 2.72 -5.55
N GLN A 14 2.22 3.03 -5.19
CA GLN A 14 1.94 3.86 -4.02
C GLN A 14 2.46 3.22 -2.75
N ALA A 15 2.28 1.92 -2.60
CA ALA A 15 2.75 1.21 -1.41
C ALA A 15 4.27 1.23 -1.33
N ILE A 16 4.94 1.02 -2.44
CA ILE A 16 6.39 1.05 -2.50
C ILE A 16 6.92 2.43 -2.15
N GLU A 17 6.34 3.49 -2.71
CA GLU A 17 6.73 4.85 -2.41
C GLU A 17 6.50 5.19 -0.94
N TRP A 18 5.35 4.79 -0.40
CA TRP A 18 5.04 5.04 1.00
C TRP A 18 6.05 4.36 1.91
N GLN A 19 6.40 3.12 1.62
CA GLN A 19 7.36 2.38 2.43
C GLN A 19 8.76 2.99 2.34
N ALA A 20 9.16 3.42 1.15
CA ALA A 20 10.47 4.02 0.94
C ALA A 20 10.59 5.38 1.64
N ASP A 21 9.50 6.14 1.70
CA ASP A 21 9.48 7.45 2.32
C ASP A 21 9.26 7.40 3.84
N PHE A 22 8.81 6.27 4.34
CA PHE A 22 8.43 6.13 5.75
C PHE A 22 9.55 6.54 6.71
N PRO A 23 10.81 6.11 6.51
CA PRO A 23 11.88 6.48 7.44
C PRO A 23 12.21 7.97 7.45
N ASN A 24 11.86 8.68 6.37
CA ASN A 24 12.18 10.10 6.21
C ASN A 24 11.00 11.01 6.57
N HIS A 25 9.91 10.43 7.04
CA HIS A 25 8.68 11.18 7.29
C HIS A 25 8.16 10.84 8.69
N ASN A 26 7.81 11.86 9.45
CA ASN A 26 7.27 11.67 10.79
C ASN A 26 5.75 11.50 10.73
N TYR A 27 5.33 10.27 10.46
CA TYR A 27 3.90 9.96 10.46
C TYR A 27 3.38 9.84 11.88
N SER A 28 2.22 10.42 12.14
CA SER A 28 1.52 10.22 13.39
C SER A 28 0.91 8.81 13.42
N TRP A 29 0.57 8.33 14.61
CA TRP A 29 -0.07 7.02 14.72
C TRP A 29 -1.37 6.95 13.94
N GLY A 30 -2.14 8.04 13.91
CA GLY A 30 -3.37 8.10 13.13
C GLY A 30 -3.10 7.96 11.63
N GLU A 31 -2.05 8.61 11.15
CA GLU A 31 -1.67 8.52 9.74
C GLU A 31 -1.20 7.11 9.38
N ILE A 32 -0.42 6.49 10.25
CA ILE A 32 0.05 5.13 10.04
C ILE A 32 -1.14 4.17 9.96
N ALA A 33 -2.07 4.29 10.90
CA ALA A 33 -3.27 3.45 10.91
C ALA A 33 -4.11 3.65 9.65
N TYR A 34 -4.22 4.90 9.19
CA TYR A 34 -4.95 5.21 7.96
C TYR A 34 -4.32 4.51 6.75
N PHE A 35 -3.01 4.63 6.59
CA PHE A 35 -2.33 4.01 5.45
C PHE A 35 -2.37 2.49 5.51
N GLU A 36 -2.20 1.92 6.69
CA GLU A 36 -2.29 0.47 6.86
C GLU A 36 -3.67 -0.04 6.44
N ASP A 37 -4.73 0.64 6.90
CA ASP A 37 -6.09 0.26 6.55
C ASP A 37 -6.34 0.44 5.05
N TYR A 38 -5.86 1.55 4.49
CA TYR A 38 -6.00 1.83 3.07
C TYR A 38 -5.35 0.73 2.22
N PHE A 39 -4.10 0.40 2.51
CA PHE A 39 -3.39 -0.62 1.74
C PHE A 39 -3.95 -2.00 1.96
N ARG A 40 -4.47 -2.28 3.14
CA ARG A 40 -5.13 -3.56 3.40
C ARG A 40 -6.37 -3.71 2.52
N LYS A 41 -7.21 -2.69 2.48
CA LYS A 41 -8.41 -2.70 1.66
C LYS A 41 -8.09 -2.81 0.17
N GLN A 42 -7.14 -2.01 -0.29
CA GLN A 42 -6.74 -2.02 -1.69
C GLN A 42 -6.04 -3.33 -2.05
N GLY A 43 -5.22 -3.83 -1.16
CA GLY A 43 -4.56 -5.12 -1.38
C GLY A 43 -5.54 -6.26 -1.50
N LYS A 44 -6.58 -6.25 -0.66
CA LYS A 44 -7.63 -7.26 -0.73
C LYS A 44 -8.39 -7.15 -2.05
N ARG A 45 -8.67 -5.94 -2.49
CA ARG A 45 -9.42 -5.68 -3.72
C ARG A 45 -8.65 -6.15 -4.96
N TYR A 46 -7.33 -5.95 -4.98
CA TYR A 46 -6.51 -6.23 -6.15
C TYR A 46 -5.62 -7.46 -6.00
N GLY A 47 -5.79 -8.23 -4.94
CA GLY A 47 -5.01 -9.44 -4.73
C GLY A 47 -3.56 -9.17 -4.40
N LEU A 48 -3.26 -8.07 -3.72
CA LEU A 48 -1.91 -7.69 -3.36
C LEU A 48 -1.56 -7.95 -1.89
N LEU A 49 -2.49 -8.51 -1.11
CA LEU A 49 -2.27 -8.69 0.33
C LEU A 49 -1.04 -9.51 0.64
N THR A 50 -0.84 -10.61 -0.07
CA THR A 50 0.33 -11.46 0.15
C THR A 50 1.61 -10.70 -0.13
N GLU A 51 1.64 -9.98 -1.24
CA GLU A 51 2.79 -9.16 -1.62
C GLU A 51 3.06 -8.07 -0.59
N PHE A 52 2.02 -7.39 -0.13
CA PHE A 52 2.16 -6.34 0.88
C PHE A 52 2.65 -6.91 2.21
N ARG A 53 2.18 -8.09 2.57
CA ARG A 53 2.61 -8.76 3.80
C ARG A 53 4.08 -9.15 3.73
N GLU A 54 4.52 -9.65 2.58
CA GLU A 54 5.92 -10.02 2.37
C GLU A 54 6.84 -8.81 2.44
N ASN A 55 6.35 -7.64 2.06
CA ASN A 55 7.12 -6.39 2.09
C ASN A 55 6.87 -5.58 3.37
N CYS A 56 6.20 -6.16 4.35
CA CYS A 56 5.91 -5.52 5.63
C CYS A 56 5.10 -4.23 5.52
N ILE A 57 4.26 -4.12 4.51
CA ILE A 57 3.41 -2.94 4.31
C ILE A 57 2.14 -3.04 5.16
N CYS A 58 1.61 -4.25 5.29
CA CYS A 58 0.41 -4.47 6.12
C CYS A 58 0.68 -5.56 7.13
#